data_84daf0e35ee18f00fde7a7c4307a4203
#
_entry.id   84daf0e35ee18f00fde7a7c4307a4203
#
_cell.length_a   1.000
_cell.length_b   1.000
_cell.length_c   1.000
_cell.angle_alpha   90.00
_cell.angle_beta   90.00
_cell.angle_gamma   90.00
#
_symmetry.space_group_name_H-M   'P 1'
#
loop_
_entity.id
_entity.type
_entity.pdbx_description
1 polymer ?
#
loop_
_entity_poly.entity_id
_entity_poly.type
_entity_poly.pdbx_seq_one_letter_code
_entity_poly.pdbx_strand_id
1 'polypeptide(L)'
;MTRERAYFEASALREHGRLCPDHVPEVYHFDRAMSLIGMRYIKPPHIILRKGLIAGVHYPLLAHHMADYMANTLFFTSLLYNSTTHHKKQVARYCENVEMCRLTEQVVFSDPYMVSKYNRWNSPFLDKDAEAVREDDGLKLEIAELKSMFIERAQALIHGDLHTGSIMVTPDSTQVIDPEFAFYAPMGYDIGAFLGNLILAYFAQDGHADQANDRKAYKQWILKTIEESWNLFQQKFLGLWNKHKDGNGEAYLPAIYNNPELLGVVQKKYMTDLLHDSLGFGSAKMIRRIVGIAHVEDFDSIEDASKRASCERRALDCAKAILKGRRQFESIEQVIAHVRSVTHD
;
A
#
# COMPACT_ATOMS: atom_id res chain seq x y z
N MET A 1 17.80 -11.41 9.64
CA MET A 1 16.68 -10.61 10.18
C MET A 1 16.73 -10.68 11.69
N THR A 2 16.56 -9.53 12.39
CA THR A 2 16.62 -9.48 13.85
C THR A 2 15.34 -10.01 14.50
N ARG A 3 15.45 -10.37 15.79
CA ARG A 3 14.28 -10.71 16.63
C ARG A 3 13.42 -9.48 16.95
N GLU A 4 14.01 -8.27 16.86
CA GLU A 4 13.33 -7.01 17.15
C GLU A 4 12.13 -6.72 16.24
N ARG A 5 12.08 -7.27 15.03
CA ARG A 5 10.89 -7.14 14.15
C ARG A 5 9.60 -7.59 14.83
N ALA A 6 9.63 -8.66 15.65
CA ALA A 6 8.46 -9.11 16.40
C ALA A 6 7.99 -8.09 17.45
N TYR A 7 8.91 -7.28 18.01
CA TYR A 7 8.56 -6.19 18.91
C TYR A 7 7.79 -5.09 18.18
N PHE A 8 8.24 -4.70 16.98
CA PHE A 8 7.54 -3.68 16.17
C PHE A 8 6.22 -4.18 15.64
N GLU A 9 6.15 -5.44 15.22
CA GLU A 9 4.90 -6.11 14.82
C GLU A 9 3.87 -6.08 15.97
N ALA A 10 4.23 -6.61 17.14
CA ALA A 10 3.35 -6.61 18.30
C ALA A 10 2.93 -5.19 18.73
N SER A 11 3.87 -4.24 18.65
CA SER A 11 3.60 -2.83 19.00
C SER A 11 2.64 -2.17 18.02
N ALA A 12 2.82 -2.40 16.73
CA ALA A 12 1.94 -1.86 15.68
C ALA A 12 0.56 -2.53 15.72
N LEU A 13 0.50 -3.86 15.88
CA LEU A 13 -0.78 -4.58 16.05
C LEU A 13 -1.59 -4.04 17.23
N ARG A 14 -0.94 -3.76 18.37
CA ARG A 14 -1.62 -3.17 19.54
C ARG A 14 -2.14 -1.77 19.27
N GLU A 15 -1.34 -0.92 18.63
CA GLU A 15 -1.75 0.45 18.34
C GLU A 15 -2.85 0.48 17.26
N HIS A 16 -2.67 -0.23 16.16
CA HIS A 16 -3.68 -0.33 15.09
C HIS A 16 -4.95 -1.02 15.60
N GLY A 17 -4.84 -2.08 16.44
CA GLY A 17 -5.98 -2.75 17.03
C GLY A 17 -6.76 -1.87 18.00
N ARG A 18 -6.08 -0.97 18.74
CA ARG A 18 -6.75 0.04 19.58
C ARG A 18 -7.53 1.05 18.75
N LEU A 19 -7.03 1.41 17.57
CA LEU A 19 -7.63 2.40 16.66
C LEU A 19 -8.68 1.81 15.74
N CYS A 20 -8.56 0.53 15.40
CA CYS A 20 -9.42 -0.15 14.44
C CYS A 20 -9.63 -1.64 14.84
N PRO A 21 -10.29 -1.92 15.98
CA PRO A 21 -10.38 -3.26 16.58
C PRO A 21 -11.10 -4.29 15.70
N ASP A 22 -11.99 -3.84 14.81
CA ASP A 22 -12.75 -4.73 13.93
C ASP A 22 -11.90 -5.30 12.79
N HIS A 23 -10.75 -4.67 12.49
CA HIS A 23 -9.90 -5.00 11.34
C HIS A 23 -8.48 -5.44 11.72
N VAL A 24 -8.18 -5.61 13.01
CA VAL A 24 -6.87 -6.03 13.49
C VAL A 24 -7.02 -7.11 14.56
N PRO A 25 -6.25 -8.22 14.50
CA PRO A 25 -6.32 -9.23 15.55
C PRO A 25 -5.78 -8.68 16.88
N GLU A 26 -6.52 -8.94 17.96
CA GLU A 26 -6.12 -8.56 19.31
C GLU A 26 -4.83 -9.27 19.72
N VAL A 27 -3.86 -8.53 20.27
CA VAL A 27 -2.63 -9.07 20.85
C VAL A 27 -2.82 -9.26 22.35
N TYR A 28 -2.88 -10.50 22.80
CA TYR A 28 -3.07 -10.87 24.20
C TYR A 28 -1.77 -10.80 25.00
N HIS A 29 -0.66 -11.22 24.39
CA HIS A 29 0.64 -11.32 25.04
C HIS A 29 1.78 -11.05 24.07
N PHE A 30 2.86 -10.49 24.57
CA PHE A 30 4.12 -10.38 23.85
C PHE A 30 5.29 -10.60 24.79
N ASP A 31 6.14 -11.55 24.47
CA ASP A 31 7.41 -11.79 25.16
C ASP A 31 8.58 -11.38 24.26
N ARG A 32 9.28 -10.30 24.64
CA ARG A 32 10.39 -9.76 23.84
C ARG A 32 11.60 -10.70 23.83
N ALA A 33 11.89 -11.36 24.95
CA ALA A 33 13.04 -12.27 25.04
C ALA A 33 12.89 -13.48 24.14
N MET A 34 11.68 -14.01 24.05
CA MET A 34 11.35 -15.15 23.19
C MET A 34 10.90 -14.75 21.77
N SER A 35 10.68 -13.46 21.52
CA SER A 35 10.07 -12.95 20.27
C SER A 35 8.73 -13.63 19.97
N LEU A 36 7.93 -13.84 21.01
CA LEU A 36 6.65 -14.57 20.94
C LEU A 36 5.49 -13.57 21.01
N ILE A 37 4.61 -13.61 19.98
CA ILE A 37 3.36 -12.85 19.96
C ILE A 37 2.19 -13.83 20.14
N GLY A 38 1.44 -13.67 21.23
CA GLY A 38 0.16 -14.33 21.45
C GLY A 38 -0.99 -13.44 21.01
N MET A 39 -1.67 -13.79 19.94
CA MET A 39 -2.76 -12.99 19.39
C MET A 39 -4.00 -13.81 19.06
N ARG A 40 -5.12 -13.14 18.79
CA ARG A 40 -6.36 -13.77 18.35
C ARG A 40 -6.11 -14.59 17.08
N TYR A 41 -6.47 -15.87 17.13
CA TYR A 41 -6.39 -16.74 15.96
C TYR A 41 -7.49 -16.36 14.95
N ILE A 42 -7.10 -16.03 13.75
CA ILE A 42 -8.01 -15.76 12.63
C ILE A 42 -8.33 -17.11 11.98
N LYS A 43 -9.44 -17.69 12.40
CA LYS A 43 -9.85 -19.05 11.99
C LYS A 43 -10.48 -19.08 10.60
N PRO A 44 -10.52 -20.24 9.92
CA PRO A 44 -11.37 -20.44 8.75
C PRO A 44 -12.81 -20.02 9.00
N PRO A 45 -13.53 -19.47 8.02
CA PRO A 45 -13.20 -19.46 6.58
C PRO A 45 -12.33 -18.29 6.08
N HIS A 46 -11.69 -17.52 6.96
CA HIS A 46 -10.76 -16.48 6.49
C HIS A 46 -9.64 -17.07 5.64
N ILE A 47 -9.35 -16.43 4.52
CA ILE A 47 -8.22 -16.74 3.65
C ILE A 47 -7.43 -15.46 3.35
N ILE A 48 -6.19 -15.62 2.92
CA ILE A 48 -5.40 -14.49 2.41
C ILE A 48 -6.09 -13.88 1.19
N LEU A 49 -6.27 -12.56 1.19
CA LEU A 49 -6.98 -11.83 0.13
C LEU A 49 -6.42 -12.15 -1.26
N ARG A 50 -5.11 -12.22 -1.41
CA ARG A 50 -4.46 -12.58 -2.69
C ARG A 50 -4.99 -13.88 -3.27
N LYS A 51 -5.15 -14.92 -2.46
CA LYS A 51 -5.69 -16.21 -2.91
C LYS A 51 -7.14 -16.07 -3.38
N GLY A 52 -7.92 -15.27 -2.68
CA GLY A 52 -9.30 -14.97 -3.09
C GLY A 52 -9.36 -14.20 -4.41
N LEU A 53 -8.46 -13.24 -4.63
CA LEU A 53 -8.37 -12.48 -5.89
C LEU A 53 -7.98 -13.39 -7.07
N ILE A 54 -7.02 -14.28 -6.88
CA ILE A 54 -6.64 -15.29 -7.90
C ILE A 54 -7.83 -16.21 -8.22
N ALA A 55 -8.55 -16.64 -7.19
CA ALA A 55 -9.74 -17.49 -7.35
C ALA A 55 -10.96 -16.76 -7.95
N GLY A 56 -10.92 -15.43 -8.06
CA GLY A 56 -12.04 -14.64 -8.59
C GLY A 56 -13.19 -14.44 -7.60
N VAL A 57 -12.92 -14.44 -6.31
CA VAL A 57 -13.92 -14.27 -5.24
C VAL A 57 -14.17 -12.78 -4.99
N HIS A 58 -15.46 -12.41 -4.90
CA HIS A 58 -15.86 -11.05 -4.56
C HIS A 58 -15.93 -10.84 -3.04
N TYR A 59 -15.40 -9.70 -2.59
CA TYR A 59 -15.44 -9.26 -1.19
C TYR A 59 -16.13 -7.90 -1.12
N PRO A 60 -17.46 -7.84 -0.99
CA PRO A 60 -18.24 -6.60 -1.17
C PRO A 60 -17.92 -5.52 -0.13
N LEU A 61 -17.41 -5.88 1.04
CA LEU A 61 -17.05 -4.94 2.09
C LEU A 61 -15.56 -4.55 2.10
N LEU A 62 -14.74 -5.11 1.21
CA LEU A 62 -13.29 -4.91 1.22
C LEU A 62 -12.90 -3.42 1.15
N ALA A 63 -13.48 -2.68 0.21
CA ALA A 63 -13.20 -1.25 0.06
C ALA A 63 -13.55 -0.45 1.32
N HIS A 64 -14.70 -0.74 1.92
CA HIS A 64 -15.16 -0.07 3.14
C HIS A 64 -14.26 -0.36 4.34
N HIS A 65 -13.93 -1.65 4.57
CA HIS A 65 -13.10 -2.09 5.68
C HIS A 65 -11.66 -1.57 5.58
N MET A 66 -11.09 -1.60 4.36
CA MET A 66 -9.72 -1.07 4.15
C MET A 66 -9.69 0.46 4.27
N ALA A 67 -10.75 1.15 3.83
CA ALA A 67 -10.87 2.59 4.03
C ALA A 67 -10.97 2.94 5.53
N ASP A 68 -11.72 2.17 6.32
CA ASP A 68 -11.79 2.34 7.78
C ASP A 68 -10.43 2.11 8.43
N TYR A 69 -9.76 1.02 8.09
CA TYR A 69 -8.44 0.72 8.63
C TYR A 69 -7.44 1.83 8.32
N MET A 70 -7.27 2.20 7.04
CA MET A 70 -6.30 3.21 6.63
C MET A 70 -6.64 4.60 7.20
N ALA A 71 -7.92 5.02 7.19
CA ALA A 71 -8.29 6.33 7.70
C ALA A 71 -8.04 6.44 9.20
N ASN A 72 -8.45 5.44 10.00
CA ASN A 72 -8.26 5.50 11.44
C ASN A 72 -6.78 5.38 11.84
N THR A 73 -6.06 4.40 11.30
CA THR A 73 -4.66 4.19 11.68
C THR A 73 -3.76 5.36 11.29
N LEU A 74 -3.93 5.88 10.07
CA LEU A 74 -3.09 6.98 9.57
C LEU A 74 -3.46 8.33 10.20
N PHE A 75 -4.75 8.60 10.40
CA PHE A 75 -5.18 9.87 11.01
C PHE A 75 -4.75 9.97 12.48
N PHE A 76 -5.13 8.99 13.29
CA PHE A 76 -4.91 9.05 14.75
C PHE A 76 -3.44 8.90 15.17
N THR A 77 -2.56 8.45 14.29
CA THR A 77 -1.11 8.41 14.57
C THR A 77 -0.35 9.62 14.00
N SER A 78 -1.01 10.52 13.26
CA SER A 78 -0.40 11.68 12.62
C SER A 78 -0.41 12.94 13.49
N LEU A 79 0.29 13.99 13.02
CA LEU A 79 0.24 15.34 13.59
C LEU A 79 -1.09 16.05 13.33
N LEU A 80 -1.99 15.50 12.52
CA LEU A 80 -3.36 16.02 12.39
C LEU A 80 -4.17 15.80 13.68
N TYR A 81 -3.80 14.79 14.47
CA TYR A 81 -4.47 14.44 15.71
C TYR A 81 -3.60 14.62 16.96
N ASN A 82 -2.30 14.34 16.85
CA ASN A 82 -1.37 14.34 17.99
C ASN A 82 -0.61 15.65 18.13
N SER A 83 -0.21 15.97 19.36
CA SER A 83 0.79 17.01 19.63
C SER A 83 2.17 16.61 19.08
N THR A 84 2.98 17.60 18.72
CA THR A 84 4.36 17.39 18.26
C THR A 84 5.20 16.59 19.27
N THR A 85 5.01 16.86 20.58
CA THR A 85 5.71 16.15 21.63
C THR A 85 5.40 14.66 21.64
N HIS A 86 4.11 14.29 21.54
CA HIS A 86 3.70 12.88 21.47
C HIS A 86 4.22 12.22 20.20
N HIS A 87 3.97 12.85 19.06
CA HIS A 87 4.37 12.34 17.75
C HIS A 87 5.88 12.07 17.67
N LYS A 88 6.73 13.03 18.08
CA LYS A 88 8.19 12.86 18.04
C LYS A 88 8.68 11.72 18.93
N LYS A 89 8.07 11.48 20.10
CA LYS A 89 8.39 10.34 20.96
C LYS A 89 8.09 9.01 20.27
N GLN A 90 6.95 8.92 19.57
CA GLN A 90 6.59 7.71 18.82
C GLN A 90 7.52 7.53 17.62
N VAL A 91 7.80 8.58 16.85
CA VAL A 91 8.79 8.54 15.75
C VAL A 91 10.13 8.00 16.25
N ALA A 92 10.68 8.54 17.35
CA ALA A 92 11.94 8.08 17.91
C ALA A 92 11.91 6.59 18.25
N ARG A 93 10.81 6.10 18.86
CA ARG A 93 10.64 4.68 19.20
C ARG A 93 10.67 3.76 17.97
N TYR A 94 9.94 4.13 16.91
CA TYR A 94 9.85 3.31 15.71
C TYR A 94 11.04 3.48 14.76
N CYS A 95 11.87 4.52 14.91
CA CYS A 95 13.16 4.62 14.21
C CYS A 95 14.12 3.48 14.55
N GLU A 96 13.92 2.77 15.65
CA GLU A 96 14.70 1.57 16.01
C GLU A 96 14.41 0.36 15.12
N ASN A 97 13.36 0.37 14.29
CA ASN A 97 13.06 -0.68 13.31
C ASN A 97 13.99 -0.60 12.08
N VAL A 98 15.26 -0.43 12.30
CA VAL A 98 16.30 -0.10 11.32
C VAL A 98 16.38 -1.12 10.20
N GLU A 99 16.38 -2.42 10.54
CA GLU A 99 16.58 -3.47 9.53
C GLU A 99 15.41 -3.59 8.54
N MET A 100 14.17 -3.44 9.03
CA MET A 100 12.99 -3.51 8.15
C MET A 100 12.89 -2.26 7.26
N CYS A 101 13.20 -1.08 7.81
CA CYS A 101 13.29 0.16 7.03
C CYS A 101 14.35 0.04 5.93
N ARG A 102 15.58 -0.38 6.31
CA ARG A 102 16.68 -0.55 5.36
C ARG A 102 16.39 -1.60 4.29
N LEU A 103 15.75 -2.71 4.66
CA LEU A 103 15.34 -3.73 3.70
C LEU A 103 14.35 -3.13 2.68
N THR A 104 13.37 -2.37 3.14
CA THR A 104 12.42 -1.68 2.26
C THR A 104 13.13 -0.71 1.31
N GLU A 105 14.04 0.13 1.84
CA GLU A 105 14.84 1.06 1.02
C GLU A 105 15.60 0.34 -0.09
N GLN A 106 16.19 -0.80 0.23
CA GLN A 106 16.94 -1.60 -0.73
C GLN A 106 16.02 -2.20 -1.79
N VAL A 107 15.00 -2.96 -1.37
CA VAL A 107 14.23 -3.80 -2.30
C VAL A 107 13.19 -3.03 -3.11
N VAL A 108 12.71 -1.88 -2.61
CA VAL A 108 11.71 -1.06 -3.31
C VAL A 108 12.35 0.08 -4.12
N PHE A 109 13.36 0.76 -3.55
CA PHE A 109 13.87 2.00 -4.13
C PHE A 109 15.31 1.90 -4.68
N SER A 110 15.92 0.71 -4.66
CA SER A 110 17.31 0.57 -5.14
C SER A 110 17.45 -0.61 -6.09
N ASP A 111 17.25 -1.84 -5.63
CA ASP A 111 17.56 -3.05 -6.40
C ASP A 111 16.89 -3.09 -7.79
N PRO A 112 15.59 -2.77 -7.98
CA PRO A 112 14.96 -2.86 -9.30
C PRO A 112 15.57 -1.93 -10.37
N TYR A 113 16.22 -0.85 -9.94
CA TYR A 113 16.77 0.22 -10.81
C TYR A 113 18.27 0.10 -11.04
N MET A 114 18.89 -0.99 -10.59
CA MET A 114 20.31 -1.28 -10.79
C MET A 114 20.53 -2.77 -11.08
N VAL A 115 21.72 -3.15 -11.47
CA VAL A 115 22.12 -4.56 -11.52
C VAL A 115 22.27 -5.05 -10.08
N SER A 116 21.39 -5.95 -9.66
CA SER A 116 21.42 -6.57 -8.34
C SER A 116 21.27 -8.08 -8.45
N LYS A 117 22.02 -8.82 -7.64
CA LYS A 117 21.94 -10.29 -7.55
C LYS A 117 20.59 -10.79 -7.00
N TYR A 118 19.80 -9.89 -6.43
CA TYR A 118 18.50 -10.22 -5.86
C TYR A 118 17.35 -10.02 -6.86
N ASN A 119 17.58 -9.28 -7.93
CA ASN A 119 16.57 -9.07 -8.96
C ASN A 119 16.26 -10.37 -9.69
N ARG A 120 15.00 -10.61 -9.93
CA ARG A 120 14.47 -11.73 -10.71
C ARG A 120 13.27 -11.24 -11.53
N TRP A 121 13.10 -11.83 -12.69
CA TRP A 121 11.97 -11.60 -13.57
C TRP A 121 11.71 -12.84 -14.41
N ASN A 122 10.63 -12.87 -15.14
CA ASN A 122 10.25 -13.97 -16.04
C ASN A 122 11.16 -13.98 -17.29
N SER A 123 12.41 -14.46 -17.13
CA SER A 123 13.37 -14.60 -18.23
C SER A 123 13.04 -15.82 -19.10
N PRO A 124 13.25 -15.77 -20.43
CA PRO A 124 13.81 -14.63 -21.18
C PRO A 124 12.78 -13.56 -21.62
N PHE A 125 11.51 -13.74 -21.27
CA PHE A 125 10.38 -12.95 -21.81
C PHE A 125 10.42 -11.47 -21.39
N LEU A 126 10.95 -11.15 -20.21
CA LEU A 126 11.02 -9.79 -19.65
C LEU A 126 12.46 -9.25 -19.55
N ASP A 127 13.44 -9.87 -20.21
CA ASP A 127 14.85 -9.42 -20.13
C ASP A 127 15.01 -7.96 -20.57
N LYS A 128 14.42 -7.60 -21.71
CA LYS A 128 14.44 -6.24 -22.24
C LYS A 128 13.64 -5.25 -21.38
N ASP A 129 12.53 -5.69 -20.81
CA ASP A 129 11.69 -4.86 -19.93
C ASP A 129 12.45 -4.53 -18.63
N ALA A 130 13.14 -5.51 -18.05
CA ALA A 130 13.98 -5.32 -16.86
C ALA A 130 15.19 -4.42 -17.14
N GLU A 131 15.80 -4.51 -18.33
CA GLU A 131 16.87 -3.62 -18.78
C GLU A 131 16.33 -2.18 -18.93
N ALA A 132 15.19 -2.01 -19.60
CA ALA A 132 14.56 -0.71 -19.79
C ALA A 132 14.21 0.00 -18.47
N VAL A 133 13.83 -0.74 -17.41
CA VAL A 133 13.63 -0.15 -16.06
C VAL A 133 14.94 0.42 -15.50
N ARG A 134 16.05 -0.29 -15.70
CA ARG A 134 17.37 0.15 -15.21
C ARG A 134 17.97 1.32 -16.01
N GLU A 135 17.52 1.52 -17.24
CA GLU A 135 18.01 2.57 -18.13
C GLU A 135 17.12 3.83 -18.15
N ASP A 136 15.90 3.76 -17.57
CA ASP A 136 14.95 4.88 -17.56
C ASP A 136 15.34 5.91 -16.49
N ASP A 137 16.04 6.96 -16.89
CA ASP A 137 16.45 8.05 -15.99
C ASP A 137 15.25 8.82 -15.43
N GLY A 138 14.13 8.90 -16.16
CA GLY A 138 12.89 9.50 -15.65
C GLY A 138 12.29 8.72 -14.48
N LEU A 139 12.34 7.36 -14.55
CA LEU A 139 11.95 6.53 -13.39
C LEU A 139 12.91 6.74 -12.21
N LYS A 140 14.21 6.78 -12.45
CA LYS A 140 15.20 6.97 -11.39
C LYS A 140 15.03 8.28 -10.65
N LEU A 141 14.66 9.37 -11.35
CA LEU A 141 14.38 10.67 -10.73
C LEU A 141 13.17 10.58 -9.78
N GLU A 142 12.06 10.00 -10.23
CA GLU A 142 10.87 9.80 -9.38
C GLU A 142 11.17 8.89 -8.18
N ILE A 143 11.93 7.82 -8.38
CA ILE A 143 12.32 6.90 -7.31
C ILE A 143 13.25 7.57 -6.29
N ALA A 144 14.17 8.43 -6.71
CA ALA A 144 15.04 9.19 -5.81
C ALA A 144 14.21 10.09 -4.87
N GLU A 145 13.20 10.78 -5.41
CA GLU A 145 12.29 11.58 -4.61
C GLU A 145 11.47 10.74 -3.64
N LEU A 146 10.87 9.64 -4.10
CA LEU A 146 10.11 8.73 -3.24
C LEU A 146 10.97 8.12 -2.14
N LYS A 147 12.21 7.76 -2.43
CA LYS A 147 13.15 7.26 -1.44
C LYS A 147 13.47 8.30 -0.36
N SER A 148 13.76 9.55 -0.77
CA SER A 148 13.96 10.67 0.16
C SER A 148 12.73 10.88 1.04
N MET A 149 11.53 10.92 0.44
CA MET A 149 10.28 11.03 1.19
C MET A 149 10.09 9.89 2.19
N PHE A 150 10.37 8.65 1.79
CA PHE A 150 10.24 7.46 2.64
C PHE A 150 11.16 7.52 3.86
N ILE A 151 12.39 8.02 3.70
CA ILE A 151 13.38 8.11 4.77
C ILE A 151 13.10 9.29 5.70
N GLU A 152 12.67 10.42 5.17
CA GLU A 152 12.67 11.71 5.88
C GLU A 152 11.29 12.12 6.41
N ARG A 153 10.19 11.67 5.78
CA ARG A 153 8.84 12.17 6.10
C ARG A 153 8.09 11.24 7.05
N ALA A 154 8.16 11.51 8.34
CA ALA A 154 7.46 10.77 9.39
C ALA A 154 6.02 11.29 9.57
N GLN A 155 5.08 10.94 8.67
CA GLN A 155 3.70 11.43 8.73
C GLN A 155 2.81 10.68 9.73
N ALA A 156 2.83 9.35 9.69
CA ALA A 156 1.97 8.49 10.52
C ALA A 156 2.64 7.13 10.74
N LEU A 157 2.16 6.37 11.74
CA LEU A 157 2.56 4.98 11.92
C LEU A 157 1.94 4.13 10.83
N ILE A 158 2.75 3.77 9.83
CA ILE A 158 2.33 2.90 8.74
C ILE A 158 2.48 1.42 9.11
N HIS A 159 1.74 0.55 8.41
CA HIS A 159 1.93 -0.91 8.43
C HIS A 159 3.30 -1.30 7.83
N GLY A 160 3.71 -0.59 6.79
CA GLY A 160 5.00 -0.76 6.11
C GLY A 160 5.03 -1.85 5.04
N ASP A 161 4.07 -2.79 5.02
CA ASP A 161 3.89 -3.76 3.92
C ASP A 161 2.42 -4.16 3.74
N LEU A 162 1.54 -3.16 3.59
CA LEU A 162 0.09 -3.33 3.43
C LEU A 162 -0.25 -3.82 2.02
N HIS A 163 -0.07 -5.09 1.76
CA HIS A 163 -0.38 -5.72 0.47
C HIS A 163 -1.45 -6.81 0.62
N THR A 164 -1.96 -7.32 -0.49
CA THR A 164 -3.02 -8.35 -0.50
C THR A 164 -2.63 -9.66 0.20
N GLY A 165 -1.34 -9.89 0.46
CA GLY A 165 -0.83 -11.02 1.25
C GLY A 165 -0.87 -10.79 2.76
N SER A 166 -0.98 -9.53 3.22
CA SER A 166 -1.07 -9.16 4.64
C SER A 166 -2.51 -8.86 5.08
N ILE A 167 -3.48 -9.33 4.31
CA ILE A 167 -4.91 -9.13 4.57
C ILE A 167 -5.61 -10.48 4.50
N MET A 168 -6.39 -10.81 5.53
CA MET A 168 -7.24 -12.00 5.56
C MET A 168 -8.71 -11.59 5.49
N VAL A 169 -9.48 -12.31 4.69
CA VAL A 169 -10.85 -11.93 4.33
C VAL A 169 -11.85 -13.08 4.42
N THR A 170 -13.09 -12.70 4.72
CA THR A 170 -14.33 -13.42 4.39
C THR A 170 -15.24 -12.43 3.67
N PRO A 171 -16.42 -12.81 3.16
CA PRO A 171 -17.40 -11.85 2.62
C PRO A 171 -17.73 -10.70 3.58
N ASP A 172 -17.73 -10.95 4.89
CA ASP A 172 -18.20 -10.03 5.92
C ASP A 172 -17.09 -9.47 6.82
N SER A 173 -15.85 -9.93 6.67
CA SER A 173 -14.74 -9.56 7.56
C SER A 173 -13.43 -9.35 6.80
N THR A 174 -12.67 -8.35 7.26
CA THR A 174 -11.32 -8.08 6.78
C THR A 174 -10.40 -7.91 7.99
N GLN A 175 -9.29 -8.62 8.03
CA GLN A 175 -8.29 -8.55 9.10
C GLN A 175 -6.92 -8.24 8.50
N VAL A 176 -6.28 -7.18 8.98
CA VAL A 176 -4.91 -6.79 8.59
C VAL A 176 -3.94 -7.39 9.58
N ILE A 177 -2.89 -8.03 9.06
CA ILE A 177 -1.90 -8.81 9.83
C ILE A 177 -0.49 -8.46 9.38
N ASP A 178 0.52 -8.82 10.18
CA ASP A 178 1.93 -8.80 9.81
C ASP A 178 2.54 -7.39 9.58
N PRO A 179 2.34 -6.40 10.50
CA PRO A 179 2.94 -5.08 10.37
C PRO A 179 4.40 -5.04 10.91
N GLU A 180 5.23 -6.03 10.58
CA GLU A 180 6.63 -6.10 11.06
C GLU A 180 7.52 -4.97 10.50
N PHE A 181 7.10 -4.36 9.40
CA PHE A 181 7.76 -3.21 8.76
C PHE A 181 7.27 -1.86 9.29
N ALA A 182 6.47 -1.84 10.36
CA ALA A 182 5.86 -0.62 10.86
C ALA A 182 6.91 0.39 11.37
N PHE A 183 6.75 1.63 10.92
CA PHE A 183 7.45 2.80 11.42
C PHE A 183 6.72 4.07 10.99
N TYR A 184 7.19 5.24 11.43
CA TYR A 184 6.60 6.50 11.00
C TYR A 184 7.14 6.91 9.63
N ALA A 185 6.26 6.96 8.63
CA ALA A 185 6.61 7.21 7.23
C ALA A 185 5.47 7.91 6.48
N PRO A 186 5.63 8.21 5.16
CA PRO A 186 4.56 8.76 4.34
C PRO A 186 3.33 7.86 4.33
N MET A 187 2.15 8.45 4.59
CA MET A 187 0.87 7.72 4.56
C MET A 187 0.60 7.05 3.20
N GLY A 188 1.02 7.74 2.12
CA GLY A 188 0.87 7.24 0.74
C GLY A 188 1.58 5.91 0.48
N TYR A 189 2.53 5.50 1.33
CA TYR A 189 3.23 4.22 1.19
C TYR A 189 2.29 3.03 1.40
N ASP A 190 1.48 3.05 2.46
CA ASP A 190 0.52 1.97 2.72
C ASP A 190 -0.66 1.99 1.74
N ILE A 191 -1.22 3.18 1.51
CA ILE A 191 -2.33 3.35 0.56
C ILE A 191 -1.89 2.86 -0.82
N GLY A 192 -0.72 3.30 -1.28
CA GLY A 192 -0.15 2.89 -2.56
C GLY A 192 0.16 1.40 -2.62
N ALA A 193 0.66 0.80 -1.53
CA ALA A 193 0.90 -0.63 -1.45
C ALA A 193 -0.38 -1.44 -1.67
N PHE A 194 -1.48 -1.06 -1.03
CA PHE A 194 -2.76 -1.71 -1.18
C PHE A 194 -3.33 -1.54 -2.60
N LEU A 195 -3.45 -0.30 -3.08
CA LEU A 195 -3.99 -0.02 -4.41
C LEU A 195 -3.14 -0.62 -5.53
N GLY A 196 -1.81 -0.53 -5.44
CA GLY A 196 -0.88 -1.11 -6.41
C GLY A 196 -0.99 -2.64 -6.49
N ASN A 197 -1.21 -3.33 -5.35
CA ASN A 197 -1.44 -4.78 -5.37
C ASN A 197 -2.80 -5.15 -6.00
N LEU A 198 -3.83 -4.33 -5.85
CA LEU A 198 -5.09 -4.54 -6.59
C LEU A 198 -4.91 -4.32 -8.10
N ILE A 199 -4.07 -3.35 -8.51
CA ILE A 199 -3.73 -3.14 -9.93
C ILE A 199 -2.95 -4.35 -10.48
N LEU A 200 -1.99 -4.92 -9.74
CA LEU A 200 -1.31 -6.16 -10.12
C LEU A 200 -2.33 -7.30 -10.29
N ALA A 201 -3.23 -7.47 -9.32
CA ALA A 201 -4.29 -8.47 -9.39
C ALA A 201 -5.20 -8.26 -10.61
N TYR A 202 -5.53 -7.02 -10.99
CA TYR A 202 -6.30 -6.68 -12.18
C TYR A 202 -5.63 -7.20 -13.46
N PHE A 203 -4.34 -6.93 -13.66
CA PHE A 203 -3.62 -7.40 -14.84
C PHE A 203 -3.42 -8.91 -14.85
N ALA A 204 -3.26 -9.53 -13.69
CA ALA A 204 -3.11 -10.99 -13.58
C ALA A 204 -4.39 -11.75 -13.98
N GLN A 205 -5.59 -11.13 -13.90
CA GLN A 205 -6.84 -11.81 -14.27
C GLN A 205 -6.86 -12.33 -15.71
N ASP A 206 -6.20 -11.65 -16.64
CA ASP A 206 -6.11 -12.12 -18.03
C ASP A 206 -5.30 -13.43 -18.12
N GLY A 207 -4.34 -13.62 -17.20
CA GLY A 207 -3.58 -14.86 -17.05
C GLY A 207 -4.43 -16.03 -16.50
N HIS A 208 -5.41 -15.73 -15.67
CA HIS A 208 -6.34 -16.70 -15.05
C HIS A 208 -7.63 -16.92 -15.85
N ALA A 209 -7.81 -16.17 -16.94
CA ALA A 209 -8.97 -16.34 -17.81
C ALA A 209 -8.89 -17.65 -18.61
N ASP A 210 -10.03 -18.32 -18.76
CA ASP A 210 -10.23 -19.53 -19.56
C ASP A 210 -11.51 -19.43 -20.41
N GLN A 211 -11.84 -20.51 -21.14
CA GLN A 211 -13.02 -20.54 -22.00
C GLN A 211 -14.35 -20.42 -21.24
N ALA A 212 -14.40 -20.86 -19.99
CA ALA A 212 -15.59 -20.83 -19.15
C ALA A 212 -15.74 -19.48 -18.42
N ASN A 213 -14.63 -18.78 -18.15
CA ASN A 213 -14.62 -17.53 -17.41
C ASN A 213 -13.56 -16.56 -17.97
N ASP A 214 -14.00 -15.55 -18.74
CA ASP A 214 -13.13 -14.55 -19.36
C ASP A 214 -12.62 -13.48 -18.38
N ARG A 215 -13.01 -13.56 -17.09
CA ARG A 215 -12.62 -12.65 -16.00
C ARG A 215 -12.96 -11.16 -16.21
N LYS A 216 -13.61 -10.75 -17.29
CA LYS A 216 -13.89 -9.33 -17.59
C LYS A 216 -14.72 -8.66 -16.50
N ALA A 217 -15.81 -9.30 -16.07
CA ALA A 217 -16.66 -8.79 -15.00
C ALA A 217 -15.88 -8.65 -13.68
N TYR A 218 -15.02 -9.62 -13.39
CA TYR A 218 -14.18 -9.60 -12.19
C TYR A 218 -13.13 -8.48 -12.24
N LYS A 219 -12.52 -8.23 -13.38
CA LYS A 219 -11.62 -7.08 -13.60
C LYS A 219 -12.34 -5.75 -13.34
N GLN A 220 -13.60 -5.61 -13.78
CA GLN A 220 -14.38 -4.40 -13.47
C GLN A 220 -14.66 -4.25 -11.97
N TRP A 221 -14.92 -5.35 -11.27
CA TRP A 221 -15.08 -5.32 -9.82
C TRP A 221 -13.79 -4.89 -9.11
N ILE A 222 -12.61 -5.36 -9.53
CA ILE A 222 -11.33 -4.93 -8.97
C ILE A 222 -11.15 -3.41 -9.16
N LEU A 223 -11.38 -2.88 -10.38
CA LEU A 223 -11.27 -1.44 -10.63
C LEU A 223 -12.24 -0.63 -9.78
N LYS A 224 -13.47 -1.10 -9.65
CA LYS A 224 -14.47 -0.47 -8.77
C LYS A 224 -14.01 -0.51 -7.30
N THR A 225 -13.43 -1.61 -6.85
CA THR A 225 -12.88 -1.74 -5.48
C THR A 225 -11.74 -0.75 -5.24
N ILE A 226 -10.86 -0.51 -6.23
CA ILE A 226 -9.78 0.50 -6.14
C ILE A 226 -10.40 1.91 -5.99
N GLU A 227 -11.34 2.26 -6.86
CA GLU A 227 -12.04 3.55 -6.84
C GLU A 227 -12.76 3.79 -5.52
N GLU A 228 -13.55 2.82 -5.08
CA GLU A 228 -14.29 2.89 -3.81
C GLU A 228 -13.34 2.96 -2.60
N SER A 229 -12.23 2.22 -2.60
CA SER A 229 -11.25 2.23 -1.52
C SER A 229 -10.65 3.63 -1.32
N TRP A 230 -10.26 4.30 -2.39
CA TRP A 230 -9.73 5.66 -2.30
C TRP A 230 -10.80 6.66 -1.90
N ASN A 231 -11.97 6.65 -2.55
CA ASN A 231 -13.02 7.63 -2.31
C ASN A 231 -13.57 7.52 -0.88
N LEU A 232 -13.80 6.32 -0.37
CA LEU A 232 -14.20 6.08 1.02
C LEU A 232 -13.10 6.47 2.00
N PHE A 233 -11.84 6.15 1.70
CA PHE A 233 -10.70 6.58 2.52
C PHE A 233 -10.66 8.12 2.63
N GLN A 234 -10.70 8.82 1.51
CA GLN A 234 -10.72 10.30 1.49
C GLN A 234 -11.87 10.87 2.30
N GLN A 235 -13.09 10.34 2.10
CA GLN A 235 -14.28 10.78 2.83
C GLN A 235 -14.12 10.59 4.34
N LYS A 236 -13.69 9.40 4.77
CA LYS A 236 -13.51 9.05 6.19
C LYS A 236 -12.38 9.87 6.83
N PHE A 237 -11.26 10.00 6.16
CA PHE A 237 -10.09 10.76 6.62
C PHE A 237 -10.42 12.24 6.81
N LEU A 238 -11.09 12.87 5.85
CA LEU A 238 -11.57 14.26 5.97
C LEU A 238 -12.65 14.40 7.04
N GLY A 239 -13.52 13.41 7.19
CA GLY A 239 -14.50 13.37 8.28
C GLY A 239 -13.84 13.37 9.66
N LEU A 240 -12.79 12.56 9.85
CA LEU A 240 -11.99 12.56 11.08
C LEU A 240 -11.28 13.90 11.30
N TRP A 241 -10.67 14.46 10.25
CA TRP A 241 -10.00 15.76 10.35
C TRP A 241 -10.97 16.87 10.78
N ASN A 242 -12.12 16.97 10.13
CA ASN A 242 -13.14 17.96 10.48
C ASN A 242 -13.68 17.77 11.90
N LYS A 243 -13.86 16.53 12.34
CA LYS A 243 -14.31 16.20 13.70
C LYS A 243 -13.30 16.60 14.78
N HIS A 244 -12.01 16.50 14.47
CA HIS A 244 -10.92 16.70 15.43
C HIS A 244 -10.07 17.95 15.17
N LYS A 245 -10.49 18.83 14.27
CA LYS A 245 -9.74 20.05 13.88
C LYS A 245 -9.43 21.01 15.03
N ASP A 246 -10.26 21.01 16.07
CA ASP A 246 -10.11 21.86 17.25
C ASP A 246 -9.45 21.10 18.44
N GLY A 247 -8.88 19.91 18.17
CA GLY A 247 -8.22 19.07 19.17
C GLY A 247 -6.74 19.41 19.38
N ASN A 248 -5.95 18.38 19.72
CA ASN A 248 -4.52 18.53 20.07
C ASN A 248 -3.57 18.45 18.87
N GLY A 249 -4.10 18.31 17.64
CA GLY A 249 -3.28 18.21 16.43
C GLY A 249 -2.53 19.50 16.14
N GLU A 250 -1.22 19.41 15.92
CA GLU A 250 -0.36 20.58 15.73
C GLU A 250 0.12 20.79 14.28
N ALA A 251 -0.32 19.93 13.34
CA ALA A 251 0.01 20.14 11.92
C ALA A 251 -0.64 21.39 11.32
N TYR A 252 -1.90 21.65 11.71
CA TYR A 252 -2.69 22.79 11.22
C TYR A 252 -3.42 23.43 12.41
N LEU A 253 -2.78 24.38 13.04
CA LEU A 253 -3.31 25.04 14.26
C LEU A 253 -4.62 25.77 13.96
N PRO A 254 -5.68 25.58 14.76
CA PRO A 254 -6.97 26.27 14.57
C PRO A 254 -6.84 27.79 14.57
N ALA A 255 -5.90 28.35 15.33
CA ALA A 255 -5.65 29.79 15.35
C ALA A 255 -5.21 30.38 14.00
N ILE A 256 -4.65 29.53 13.11
CA ILE A 256 -4.23 29.93 11.76
C ILE A 256 -5.27 29.56 10.71
N TYR A 257 -5.86 28.36 10.86
CA TYR A 257 -6.76 27.74 9.87
C TYR A 257 -8.22 27.75 10.34
N ASN A 258 -8.65 28.83 11.02
CA ASN A 258 -10.02 29.02 11.52
C ASN A 258 -11.03 29.44 10.45
N ASN A 259 -10.55 29.85 9.27
CA ASN A 259 -11.40 30.16 8.13
C ASN A 259 -11.78 28.85 7.40
N PRO A 260 -13.08 28.50 7.30
CA PRO A 260 -13.52 27.26 6.63
C PRO A 260 -13.11 27.16 5.15
N GLU A 261 -13.07 28.28 4.42
CA GLU A 261 -12.63 28.28 3.02
C GLU A 261 -11.14 27.93 2.90
N LEU A 262 -10.30 28.56 3.72
CA LEU A 262 -8.87 28.27 3.77
C LEU A 262 -8.62 26.84 4.17
N LEU A 263 -9.32 26.33 5.20
CA LEU A 263 -9.18 24.93 5.63
C LEU A 263 -9.58 23.98 4.51
N GLY A 264 -10.66 24.27 3.77
CA GLY A 264 -11.08 23.47 2.61
C GLY A 264 -10.03 23.41 1.51
N VAL A 265 -9.36 24.53 1.21
CA VAL A 265 -8.25 24.59 0.24
C VAL A 265 -7.06 23.73 0.72
N VAL A 266 -6.69 23.85 2.00
CA VAL A 266 -5.61 23.06 2.61
C VAL A 266 -5.93 21.55 2.55
N GLN A 267 -7.14 21.18 2.93
CA GLN A 267 -7.58 19.76 2.90
C GLN A 267 -7.57 19.20 1.47
N LYS A 268 -8.06 19.96 0.50
CA LYS A 268 -8.03 19.57 -0.92
C LYS A 268 -6.60 19.33 -1.38
N LYS A 269 -5.69 20.30 -1.11
CA LYS A 269 -4.28 20.16 -1.46
C LYS A 269 -3.65 18.92 -0.79
N TYR A 270 -3.90 18.72 0.50
CA TYR A 270 -3.39 17.56 1.25
C TYR A 270 -3.80 16.25 0.62
N MET A 271 -5.09 16.11 0.26
CA MET A 271 -5.59 14.88 -0.36
C MET A 271 -5.05 14.67 -1.78
N THR A 272 -4.86 15.75 -2.55
CA THR A 272 -4.21 15.68 -3.87
C THR A 272 -2.75 15.21 -3.74
N ASP A 273 -1.98 15.81 -2.84
CA ASP A 273 -0.59 15.41 -2.59
C ASP A 273 -0.53 13.95 -2.11
N LEU A 274 -1.46 13.54 -1.23
CA LEU A 274 -1.53 12.16 -0.74
C LEU A 274 -1.88 11.15 -1.84
N LEU A 275 -2.75 11.52 -2.79
CA LEU A 275 -3.02 10.70 -3.98
C LEU A 275 -1.74 10.51 -4.80
N HIS A 276 -1.04 11.61 -5.11
CA HIS A 276 0.21 11.57 -5.87
C HIS A 276 1.28 10.72 -5.19
N ASP A 277 1.43 10.85 -3.87
CA ASP A 277 2.35 10.01 -3.08
C ASP A 277 1.94 8.54 -3.14
N SER A 278 0.64 8.24 -2.98
CA SER A 278 0.11 6.87 -3.05
C SER A 278 0.35 6.22 -4.42
N LEU A 279 0.14 6.97 -5.50
CA LEU A 279 0.40 6.50 -6.86
C LEU A 279 1.90 6.23 -7.08
N GLY A 280 2.76 7.11 -6.58
CA GLY A 280 4.21 6.92 -6.66
C GLY A 280 4.69 5.67 -5.92
N PHE A 281 4.34 5.54 -4.65
CA PHE A 281 4.74 4.39 -3.84
C PHE A 281 4.11 3.07 -4.33
N GLY A 282 2.84 3.11 -4.76
CA GLY A 282 2.17 1.95 -5.35
C GLY A 282 2.89 1.46 -6.60
N SER A 283 3.24 2.38 -7.51
CA SER A 283 3.97 2.06 -8.73
C SER A 283 5.37 1.49 -8.45
N ALA A 284 6.12 2.07 -7.51
CA ALA A 284 7.43 1.54 -7.10
C ALA A 284 7.31 0.10 -6.57
N LYS A 285 6.26 -0.18 -5.76
CA LYS A 285 5.99 -1.53 -5.29
C LYS A 285 5.57 -2.48 -6.40
N MET A 286 4.79 -2.04 -7.39
CA MET A 286 4.44 -2.85 -8.57
C MET A 286 5.69 -3.22 -9.37
N ILE A 287 6.56 -2.26 -9.69
CA ILE A 287 7.82 -2.48 -10.41
C ILE A 287 8.68 -3.50 -9.67
N ARG A 288 8.87 -3.33 -8.35
CA ARG A 288 9.63 -4.27 -7.51
C ARG A 288 9.06 -5.70 -7.56
N ARG A 289 7.75 -5.86 -7.61
CA ARG A 289 7.10 -7.19 -7.65
C ARG A 289 7.26 -7.91 -8.99
N ILE A 290 7.64 -7.19 -10.06
CA ILE A 290 7.80 -7.76 -11.40
C ILE A 290 9.28 -7.98 -11.76
N VAL A 291 10.16 -7.01 -11.48
CA VAL A 291 11.58 -7.09 -11.87
C VAL A 291 12.55 -7.19 -10.70
N GLY A 292 12.07 -7.09 -9.46
CA GLY A 292 12.86 -7.19 -8.24
C GLY A 292 12.71 -8.52 -7.52
N ILE A 293 12.86 -8.46 -6.19
CA ILE A 293 12.67 -9.61 -5.31
C ILE A 293 11.22 -9.72 -4.82
N ALA A 294 10.83 -10.91 -4.37
CA ALA A 294 9.53 -11.23 -3.78
C ALA A 294 8.37 -10.94 -4.73
N HIS A 295 8.31 -11.71 -5.81
CA HIS A 295 7.22 -11.74 -6.76
C HIS A 295 5.87 -12.02 -6.07
N VAL A 296 4.79 -11.86 -6.82
CA VAL A 296 3.45 -12.10 -6.30
C VAL A 296 2.82 -13.33 -6.92
N GLU A 297 2.17 -14.12 -6.08
CA GLU A 297 1.46 -15.34 -6.50
C GLU A 297 0.40 -15.03 -7.58
N ASP A 298 -0.10 -13.79 -7.65
CA ASP A 298 -1.02 -13.33 -8.70
C ASP A 298 -0.48 -13.65 -10.11
N PHE A 299 0.81 -13.44 -10.33
CA PHE A 299 1.47 -13.79 -11.61
C PHE A 299 2.13 -15.17 -11.56
N ASP A 300 2.81 -15.52 -10.46
CA ASP A 300 3.57 -16.77 -10.37
C ASP A 300 2.68 -18.02 -10.54
N SER A 301 1.38 -17.92 -10.21
CA SER A 301 0.41 -18.99 -10.40
C SER A 301 -0.12 -19.13 -11.84
N ILE A 302 0.31 -18.26 -12.77
CA ILE A 302 0.02 -18.42 -14.20
C ILE A 302 1.05 -19.38 -14.79
N GLU A 303 0.64 -20.61 -15.15
CA GLU A 303 1.54 -21.68 -15.60
C GLU A 303 2.25 -21.34 -16.91
N ASP A 304 1.53 -20.79 -17.91
CA ASP A 304 2.10 -20.38 -19.19
C ASP A 304 2.99 -19.15 -19.01
N ALA A 305 4.29 -19.33 -19.15
CA ALA A 305 5.30 -18.27 -18.95
C ALA A 305 5.15 -17.10 -19.94
N SER A 306 4.71 -17.35 -21.17
CA SER A 306 4.47 -16.30 -22.17
C SER A 306 3.23 -15.48 -21.84
N LYS A 307 2.12 -16.16 -21.45
CA LYS A 307 0.90 -15.51 -20.98
C LYS A 307 1.15 -14.71 -19.70
N ARG A 308 1.92 -15.27 -18.77
CA ARG A 308 2.37 -14.58 -17.56
C ARG A 308 3.14 -13.30 -17.91
N ALA A 309 4.16 -13.40 -18.80
CA ALA A 309 4.96 -12.26 -19.22
C ALA A 309 4.14 -11.14 -19.85
N SER A 310 3.10 -11.47 -20.64
CA SER A 310 2.17 -10.48 -21.19
C SER A 310 1.43 -9.72 -20.10
N CYS A 311 0.96 -10.40 -19.05
CA CYS A 311 0.30 -9.77 -17.91
C CYS A 311 1.27 -8.89 -17.10
N GLU A 312 2.47 -9.40 -16.82
CA GLU A 312 3.52 -8.69 -16.09
C GLU A 312 3.98 -7.44 -16.83
N ARG A 313 4.17 -7.50 -18.16
CA ARG A 313 4.59 -6.37 -18.99
C ARG A 313 3.56 -5.24 -18.95
N ARG A 314 2.28 -5.55 -19.12
CA ARG A 314 1.21 -4.54 -19.03
C ARG A 314 1.15 -3.88 -17.65
N ALA A 315 1.28 -4.66 -16.59
CA ALA A 315 1.33 -4.13 -15.23
C ALA A 315 2.58 -3.25 -15.00
N LEU A 316 3.73 -3.64 -15.57
CA LEU A 316 4.97 -2.88 -15.51
C LEU A 316 4.87 -1.55 -16.28
N ASP A 317 4.32 -1.57 -17.49
CA ASP A 317 4.14 -0.37 -18.30
C ASP A 317 3.14 0.59 -17.66
N CYS A 318 2.05 0.07 -17.11
CA CYS A 318 1.11 0.84 -16.32
C CYS A 318 1.80 1.51 -15.11
N ALA A 319 2.58 0.76 -14.35
CA ALA A 319 3.30 1.28 -13.18
C ALA A 319 4.31 2.38 -13.56
N LYS A 320 5.07 2.18 -14.65
CA LYS A 320 6.03 3.19 -15.18
C LYS A 320 5.32 4.48 -15.58
N ALA A 321 4.18 4.36 -16.30
CA ALA A 321 3.41 5.51 -16.76
C ALA A 321 2.79 6.28 -15.57
N ILE A 322 2.16 5.57 -14.62
CA ILE A 322 1.60 6.18 -13.41
C ILE A 322 2.70 6.88 -12.60
N LEU A 323 3.85 6.24 -12.39
CA LEU A 323 4.95 6.81 -11.61
C LEU A 323 5.44 8.13 -12.20
N LYS A 324 5.73 8.16 -13.50
CA LYS A 324 6.20 9.38 -14.19
C LYS A 324 5.13 10.45 -14.33
N GLY A 325 3.87 10.06 -14.44
CA GLY A 325 2.73 10.98 -14.60
C GLY A 325 1.95 11.27 -13.31
N ARG A 326 2.39 10.78 -12.14
CA ARG A 326 1.59 10.78 -10.90
C ARG A 326 0.98 12.13 -10.52
N ARG A 327 1.69 13.23 -10.78
CA ARG A 327 1.24 14.59 -10.47
C ARG A 327 0.22 15.16 -11.47
N GLN A 328 -0.06 14.44 -12.55
CA GLN A 328 -1.05 14.85 -13.56
C GLN A 328 -2.44 14.27 -13.27
N PHE A 329 -2.54 13.27 -12.41
CA PHE A 329 -3.81 12.71 -12.01
C PHE A 329 -4.49 13.58 -10.95
N GLU A 330 -5.67 14.08 -11.27
CA GLU A 330 -6.46 14.92 -10.37
C GLU A 330 -7.42 14.09 -9.50
N SER A 331 -7.70 12.84 -9.91
CA SER A 331 -8.62 11.95 -9.20
C SER A 331 -8.31 10.48 -9.46
N ILE A 332 -8.88 9.59 -8.62
CA ILE A 332 -8.74 8.14 -8.78
C ILE A 332 -9.41 7.63 -10.05
N GLU A 333 -10.47 8.28 -10.51
CA GLU A 333 -11.19 7.92 -11.74
C GLU A 333 -10.28 8.08 -12.97
N GLN A 334 -9.43 9.11 -13.01
CA GLN A 334 -8.44 9.29 -14.07
C GLN A 334 -7.39 8.16 -14.04
N VAL A 335 -6.97 7.72 -12.85
CA VAL A 335 -6.07 6.56 -12.69
C VAL A 335 -6.74 5.29 -13.22
N ILE A 336 -8.00 5.04 -12.87
CA ILE A 336 -8.78 3.90 -13.36
C ILE A 336 -8.93 3.92 -14.89
N ALA A 337 -9.19 5.10 -15.46
CA ALA A 337 -9.25 5.26 -16.91
C ALA A 337 -7.90 4.92 -17.56
N HIS A 338 -6.78 5.35 -16.97
CA HIS A 338 -5.45 5.00 -17.44
C HIS A 338 -5.19 3.49 -17.34
N VAL A 339 -5.49 2.84 -16.21
CA VAL A 339 -5.33 1.38 -16.05
C VAL A 339 -6.11 0.60 -17.10
N ARG A 340 -7.34 1.05 -17.43
CA ARG A 340 -8.16 0.45 -18.50
C ARG A 340 -7.56 0.64 -19.90
N SER A 341 -6.88 1.75 -20.16
CA SER A 341 -6.32 2.07 -21.49
C SER A 341 -5.10 1.24 -21.83
N VAL A 342 -4.46 0.62 -20.85
CA VAL A 342 -3.33 -0.30 -21.08
C VAL A 342 -3.86 -1.61 -21.64
N THR A 343 -3.91 -1.69 -22.95
CA THR A 343 -4.45 -2.83 -23.73
C THR A 343 -3.36 -3.81 -24.14
N HIS A 344 -3.78 -4.90 -24.75
CA HIS A 344 -2.90 -5.82 -25.46
C HIS A 344 -2.43 -5.17 -26.78
N ASP A 345 -1.11 -5.06 -26.96
CA ASP A 345 -0.51 -4.94 -28.29
C ASP A 345 -0.28 -6.33 -28.87
#